data_452af03911d1fb9fa74bff84d15b2b0f
#
_entry.id   452af03911d1fb9fa74bff84d15b2b0f
#
_cell.length_a   1.000
_cell.length_b   1.000
_cell.length_c   1.000
_cell.angle_alpha   90.00
_cell.angle_beta   90.00
_cell.angle_gamma   90.00
#
_symmetry.space_group_name_H-M   'P 1'
#
loop_
_entity.id
_entity.type
_entity.pdbx_description
1 polymer ?
#
loop_
_entity_poly.entity_id
_entity_poly.type
_entity_poly.pdbx_seq_one_letter_code
_entity_poly.pdbx_strand_id
1 'polypeptide(L)'
;SQKGIAYTLANCCHPIYGDDVFGFVTVSGGIKVHRCDCPNAPELRKRFGYRIVEAKWSGKGAGQYAITLRVIGNDDIGIVSNITSIISKEERIMMRSINIDSNDGLFSGNLVVNIDDTSRLEQLIKKIKGVKGVKQVTRI
;
A
#
# COMPACT_ATOMS: atom_id res chain seq x y z
N SER A 1 5.00 -8.46 20.70
CA SER A 1 5.95 -9.28 19.97
C SER A 1 6.71 -10.18 20.92
N GLN A 2 7.02 -11.37 20.49
CA GLN A 2 7.78 -12.33 21.27
C GLN A 2 9.27 -12.14 21.01
N LYS A 3 10.05 -12.26 22.07
CA LYS A 3 11.51 -12.18 21.94
C LYS A 3 12.02 -13.35 21.11
N GLY A 4 12.98 -13.10 20.24
CA GLY A 4 13.64 -14.12 19.45
C GLY A 4 12.92 -14.49 18.17
N ILE A 5 11.76 -13.89 17.89
CA ILE A 5 11.03 -14.12 16.65
C ILE A 5 11.17 -12.90 15.75
N ALA A 6 11.66 -13.12 14.53
CA ALA A 6 11.79 -12.07 13.55
C ALA A 6 10.46 -11.87 12.83
N TYR A 7 10.01 -10.63 12.75
CA TYR A 7 8.83 -10.25 12.01
C TYR A 7 9.27 -9.49 10.76
N THR A 8 8.70 -9.84 9.61
CA THR A 8 8.93 -9.11 8.36
C THR A 8 7.59 -8.80 7.72
N LEU A 9 7.56 -7.75 6.93
CA LEU A 9 6.35 -7.38 6.19
C LEU A 9 6.37 -8.06 4.82
N ALA A 10 5.22 -8.62 4.43
CA ALA A 10 5.14 -9.35 3.18
C ALA A 10 5.25 -8.42 1.97
N ASN A 11 6.05 -8.82 0.98
CA ASN A 11 6.22 -8.03 -0.24
C ASN A 11 5.04 -8.16 -1.19
N CYS A 12 4.19 -9.17 -1.03
CA CYS A 12 3.04 -9.36 -1.91
C CYS A 12 1.90 -8.39 -1.64
N CYS A 13 1.86 -7.75 -0.48
CA CYS A 13 0.76 -6.85 -0.13
C CYS A 13 1.18 -5.60 0.64
N HIS A 14 2.43 -5.50 1.04
CA HIS A 14 3.01 -4.31 1.69
C HIS A 14 2.13 -3.75 2.81
N PRO A 15 2.00 -4.47 3.94
CA PRO A 15 1.19 -3.97 5.06
C PRO A 15 1.78 -2.69 5.64
N ILE A 16 0.90 -1.82 6.12
CA ILE A 16 1.31 -0.62 6.85
C ILE A 16 0.52 -0.53 8.14
N TYR A 17 0.97 0.32 9.05
CA TYR A 17 0.30 0.53 10.32
C TYR A 17 -1.16 0.91 10.11
N GLY A 18 -2.05 0.20 10.77
CA GLY A 18 -3.50 0.37 10.64
C GLY A 18 -4.18 -0.66 9.74
N ASP A 19 -3.43 -1.39 8.92
CA ASP A 19 -4.01 -2.48 8.14
C ASP A 19 -4.43 -3.62 9.06
N ASP A 20 -5.53 -4.30 8.71
CA ASP A 20 -5.84 -5.59 9.30
C ASP A 20 -4.84 -6.62 8.77
N VAL A 21 -4.16 -7.29 9.67
CA VAL A 21 -3.05 -8.17 9.32
C VAL A 21 -3.17 -9.52 10.01
N PHE A 22 -2.49 -10.50 9.43
CA PHE A 22 -2.26 -11.79 10.07
C PHE A 22 -0.78 -12.16 9.90
N GLY A 23 -0.29 -13.04 10.77
CA GLY A 23 1.05 -13.56 10.68
C GLY A 23 1.07 -14.92 10.01
N PHE A 24 2.10 -15.17 9.22
CA PHE A 24 2.33 -16.46 8.59
C PHE A 24 3.68 -16.97 9.02
N VAL A 25 3.69 -18.11 9.73
CA VAL A 25 4.94 -18.71 10.22
C VAL A 25 5.68 -19.33 9.06
N THR A 26 6.90 -18.85 8.81
CA THR A 26 7.73 -19.34 7.71
C THR A 26 8.47 -20.60 8.13
N VAL A 27 9.01 -21.32 7.16
CA VAL A 27 9.78 -22.54 7.43
C VAL A 27 11.03 -22.26 8.26
N SER A 28 11.56 -21.05 8.17
CA SER A 28 12.74 -20.67 8.96
C SER A 28 12.39 -20.25 10.40
N GLY A 29 11.11 -20.22 10.74
CA GLY A 29 10.66 -19.89 12.09
C GLY A 29 10.28 -18.43 12.30
N GLY A 30 10.52 -17.56 11.35
CA GLY A 30 10.08 -16.18 11.43
C GLY A 30 8.61 -16.02 11.10
N ILE A 31 8.08 -14.83 11.31
CA ILE A 31 6.69 -14.52 10.99
C ILE A 31 6.66 -13.45 9.91
N LYS A 32 5.95 -13.73 8.84
CA LYS A 32 5.72 -12.78 7.76
C LYS A 32 4.32 -12.21 7.91
N VAL A 33 4.24 -10.88 8.02
CA VAL A 33 2.97 -10.19 8.25
C VAL A 33 2.35 -9.85 6.91
N HIS A 34 1.11 -10.32 6.70
CA HIS A 34 0.32 -10.07 5.50
C HIS A 34 -0.91 -9.25 5.86
N ARG A 35 -1.40 -8.47 4.91
CA ARG A 35 -2.72 -7.87 5.05
C ARG A 35 -3.77 -8.97 4.96
N CYS A 36 -4.86 -8.81 5.71
CA CYS A 36 -5.97 -9.76 5.63
C CYS A 36 -6.61 -9.80 4.23
N ASP A 37 -6.51 -8.71 3.48
CA ASP A 37 -6.99 -8.64 2.10
C ASP A 37 -5.89 -8.87 1.06
N CYS A 38 -4.76 -9.44 1.47
CA CYS A 38 -3.70 -9.81 0.54
C CYS A 38 -4.25 -10.76 -0.53
N PRO A 39 -3.88 -10.56 -1.81
CA PRO A 39 -4.34 -11.47 -2.87
C PRO A 39 -3.98 -12.94 -2.60
N ASN A 40 -2.91 -13.18 -1.85
CA ASN A 40 -2.48 -14.54 -1.51
C ASN A 40 -3.15 -15.10 -0.26
N ALA A 41 -3.90 -14.28 0.49
CA ALA A 41 -4.47 -14.72 1.76
C ALA A 41 -5.43 -15.91 1.64
N PRO A 42 -6.35 -15.94 0.66
CA PRO A 42 -7.26 -17.09 0.55
C PRO A 42 -6.52 -18.41 0.36
N GLU A 43 -5.48 -18.41 -0.49
CA GLU A 43 -4.70 -19.61 -0.74
C GLU A 43 -3.89 -20.03 0.49
N LEU A 44 -3.30 -19.07 1.20
CA LEU A 44 -2.57 -19.35 2.42
C LEU A 44 -3.48 -19.96 3.49
N ARG A 45 -4.69 -19.42 3.64
CA ARG A 45 -5.64 -19.93 4.62
C ARG A 45 -6.11 -21.33 4.25
N LYS A 46 -6.34 -21.59 2.98
CA LYS A 46 -6.84 -22.85 2.50
C LYS A 46 -5.79 -23.95 2.64
N ARG A 47 -4.55 -23.68 2.24
CA ARG A 47 -3.50 -24.70 2.16
C ARG A 47 -2.66 -24.79 3.42
N PHE A 48 -2.45 -23.67 4.10
CA PHE A 48 -1.50 -23.57 5.21
C PHE A 48 -2.11 -22.89 6.43
N GLY A 49 -3.41 -23.10 6.66
CA GLY A 49 -4.09 -22.48 7.79
C GLY A 49 -3.44 -22.76 9.13
N TYR A 50 -2.78 -23.92 9.29
CA TYR A 50 -2.08 -24.28 10.52
C TYR A 50 -0.84 -23.41 10.78
N ARG A 51 -0.40 -22.63 9.80
CA ARG A 51 0.75 -21.73 9.93
C ARG A 51 0.34 -20.28 10.13
N ILE A 52 -0.96 -20.01 10.20
CA ILE A 52 -1.47 -18.66 10.37
C ILE A 52 -1.64 -18.36 11.84
N VAL A 53 -1.14 -17.22 12.28
CA VAL A 53 -1.27 -16.75 13.64
C VAL A 53 -1.84 -15.34 13.65
N GLU A 54 -2.44 -14.96 14.77
CA GLU A 54 -2.93 -13.61 14.94
C GLU A 54 -1.76 -12.64 15.01
N ALA A 55 -1.88 -11.50 14.36
CA ALA A 55 -0.89 -10.44 14.42
C ALA A 55 -1.58 -9.11 14.66
N LYS A 56 -0.98 -8.28 15.47
CA LYS A 56 -1.48 -6.94 15.80
C LYS A 56 -0.33 -5.96 15.79
N TRP A 57 -0.64 -4.73 15.37
CA TRP A 57 0.30 -3.64 15.51
C TRP A 57 0.42 -3.26 16.99
N SER A 58 1.63 -2.99 17.44
CA SER A 58 1.85 -2.54 18.81
C SER A 58 2.23 -1.06 18.81
N GLY A 59 1.69 -0.33 19.75
CA GLY A 59 1.98 1.09 19.88
C GLY A 59 1.44 1.91 18.73
N LYS A 60 2.00 3.10 18.56
CA LYS A 60 1.69 3.95 17.42
C LYS A 60 2.69 3.67 16.31
N GLY A 61 2.21 3.70 15.06
CA GLY A 61 3.10 3.57 13.93
C GLY A 61 4.09 4.71 13.91
N ALA A 62 5.35 4.41 14.13
CA ALA A 62 6.41 5.42 14.12
C ALA A 62 7.20 5.42 12.83
N GLY A 63 6.97 4.45 11.97
CA GLY A 63 7.74 4.27 10.75
C GLY A 63 7.07 4.88 9.54
N GLN A 64 7.81 4.87 8.46
CA GLN A 64 7.32 5.24 7.14
C GLN A 64 7.32 3.98 6.29
N TYR A 65 6.28 3.81 5.51
CA TYR A 65 6.09 2.63 4.66
C TYR A 65 6.01 3.06 3.22
N ALA A 66 6.69 2.35 2.33
CA ALA A 66 6.61 2.60 0.90
C ALA A 66 5.37 1.89 0.35
N ILE A 67 4.49 2.65 -0.28
CA ILE A 67 3.26 2.15 -0.88
C ILE A 67 3.26 2.52 -2.36
N THR A 68 2.82 1.60 -3.20
CA THR A 68 2.63 1.87 -4.62
C THR A 68 1.14 1.99 -4.92
N LEU A 69 0.78 3.09 -5.54
CA LEU A 69 -0.58 3.31 -6.04
C LEU A 69 -0.55 3.29 -7.57
N ARG A 70 -1.48 2.58 -8.16
CA ARG A 70 -1.71 2.65 -9.60
C ARG A 70 -2.86 3.60 -9.86
N VAL A 71 -2.60 4.59 -10.71
CA VAL A 71 -3.60 5.57 -11.11
C VAL A 71 -3.87 5.40 -12.59
N ILE A 72 -5.13 5.23 -12.93
CA ILE A 72 -5.56 5.14 -14.33
C ILE A 72 -6.52 6.29 -14.59
N GLY A 73 -6.34 6.98 -15.71
CA GLY A 73 -7.20 8.09 -16.05
C GLY A 73 -7.05 8.49 -17.49
N ASN A 74 -7.73 9.57 -17.84
CA ASN A 74 -7.61 10.17 -19.17
C ASN A 74 -6.24 10.83 -19.30
N ASP A 75 -5.67 10.75 -20.52
CA ASP A 75 -4.39 11.37 -20.81
C ASP A 75 -4.59 12.87 -21.10
N ASP A 76 -4.95 13.61 -20.06
CA ASP A 76 -5.22 15.04 -20.15
C ASP A 76 -4.04 15.86 -19.67
N ILE A 77 -3.85 17.01 -20.29
CA ILE A 77 -2.83 17.97 -19.87
C ILE A 77 -3.14 18.41 -18.44
N GLY A 78 -2.12 18.36 -17.60
CA GLY A 78 -2.22 18.85 -16.21
C GLY A 78 -2.66 17.83 -15.20
N ILE A 79 -3.10 16.64 -15.59
CA ILE A 79 -3.55 15.65 -14.62
C ILE A 79 -2.39 15.19 -13.72
N VAL A 80 -1.22 14.97 -14.28
CA VAL A 80 -0.02 14.59 -13.52
C VAL A 80 0.39 15.72 -12.58
N SER A 81 0.35 16.95 -13.08
CA SER A 81 0.66 18.13 -12.28
C SER A 81 -0.31 18.27 -11.11
N ASN A 82 -1.60 18.02 -11.34
CA ASN A 82 -2.60 18.09 -10.28
C ASN A 82 -2.36 17.02 -9.23
N ILE A 83 -2.03 15.81 -9.64
CA ILE A 83 -1.74 14.72 -8.71
C ILE A 83 -0.50 15.05 -7.86
N THR A 84 0.59 15.48 -8.51
CA THR A 84 1.81 15.80 -7.79
C THR A 84 1.62 16.99 -6.85
N SER A 85 0.78 17.96 -7.23
CA SER A 85 0.46 19.10 -6.39
C SER A 85 -0.29 18.66 -5.12
N ILE A 86 -1.22 17.71 -5.24
CA ILE A 86 -1.92 17.16 -4.08
C ILE A 86 -0.93 16.54 -3.11
N ILE A 87 -0.02 15.72 -3.62
CA ILE A 87 0.94 15.03 -2.78
C ILE A 87 1.89 16.02 -2.11
N SER A 88 2.35 17.03 -2.84
CA SER A 88 3.30 18.00 -2.32
C SER A 88 2.74 18.85 -1.18
N LYS A 89 1.41 18.94 -1.08
CA LYS A 89 0.75 19.67 0.00
C LYS A 89 0.59 18.84 1.27
N GLU A 90 0.83 17.54 1.19
CA GLU A 90 0.72 16.67 2.35
C GLU A 90 2.04 16.61 3.09
N GLU A 91 2.05 17.15 4.31
CA GLU A 91 3.30 17.31 5.08
C GLU A 91 3.96 15.98 5.45
N ARG A 92 3.18 14.93 5.62
CA ARG A 92 3.69 13.64 6.10
C ARG A 92 3.78 12.58 5.01
N ILE A 93 3.58 12.97 3.78
CA ILE A 93 3.66 12.05 2.65
C ILE A 93 4.77 12.52 1.74
N MET A 94 5.70 11.63 1.45
CA MET A 94 6.80 11.92 0.53
C MET A 94 6.62 11.07 -0.72
N MET A 95 6.58 11.71 -1.88
CA MET A 95 6.58 10.99 -3.14
C MET A 95 8.00 10.53 -3.45
N ARG A 96 8.16 9.24 -3.65
CA ARG A 96 9.46 8.66 -3.97
C ARG A 96 9.68 8.55 -5.47
N SER A 97 8.67 8.18 -6.20
CA SER A 97 8.78 8.07 -7.65
C SER A 97 7.40 8.12 -8.28
N ILE A 98 7.39 8.45 -9.54
CA ILE A 98 6.19 8.39 -10.37
C ILE A 98 6.60 7.96 -11.77
N ASN A 99 5.93 6.95 -12.31
CA ASN A 99 6.13 6.45 -13.65
C ASN A 99 4.80 6.51 -14.37
N ILE A 100 4.79 7.07 -15.56
CA ILE A 100 3.56 7.26 -16.32
C ILE A 100 3.75 6.74 -17.74
N ASP A 101 2.78 5.94 -18.16
CA ASP A 101 2.66 5.50 -19.55
C ASP A 101 1.35 6.03 -20.13
N SER A 102 1.43 6.64 -21.29
CA SER A 102 0.26 7.13 -22.02
C SER A 102 0.02 6.26 -23.24
N ASN A 103 -1.22 5.83 -23.42
CA ASN A 103 -1.58 4.96 -24.54
C ASN A 103 -3.06 5.12 -24.84
N ASP A 104 -3.39 5.40 -26.11
CA ASP A 104 -4.76 5.47 -26.62
C ASP A 104 -5.66 6.42 -25.81
N GLY A 105 -5.13 7.58 -25.45
CA GLY A 105 -5.90 8.60 -24.72
C GLY A 105 -6.08 8.33 -23.25
N LEU A 106 -5.48 7.24 -22.76
CA LEU A 106 -5.46 6.92 -21.33
C LEU A 106 -4.03 6.98 -20.82
N PHE A 107 -3.89 7.25 -19.53
CA PHE A 107 -2.61 7.06 -18.88
C PHE A 107 -2.73 6.02 -17.77
N SER A 108 -1.64 5.35 -17.52
CA SER A 108 -1.47 4.47 -16.35
C SER A 108 -0.21 4.92 -15.64
N GLY A 109 -0.34 5.26 -14.38
CA GLY A 109 0.80 5.72 -13.58
C GLY A 109 0.99 4.85 -12.36
N ASN A 110 2.24 4.61 -11.99
CA ASN A 110 2.60 4.01 -10.73
C ASN A 110 3.27 5.07 -9.88
N LEU A 111 2.74 5.27 -8.70
CA LEU A 111 3.16 6.30 -7.77
C LEU A 111 3.62 5.64 -6.48
N VAL A 112 4.88 5.83 -6.13
CA VAL A 112 5.41 5.31 -4.87
C VAL A 112 5.51 6.46 -3.88
N VAL A 113 4.86 6.30 -2.73
CA VAL A 113 4.88 7.29 -1.66
C VAL A 113 5.30 6.64 -0.36
N ASN A 114 5.95 7.40 0.50
CA ASN A 114 6.17 7.02 1.88
C ASN A 114 5.03 7.57 2.72
N ILE A 115 4.44 6.72 3.54
CA ILE A 115 3.27 7.07 4.34
C ILE A 115 3.32 6.33 5.67
N ASP A 116 2.71 6.91 6.70
CA ASP A 116 2.83 6.38 8.05
C ASP A 116 1.66 5.50 8.49
N ASP A 117 0.45 5.68 7.95
CA ASP A 117 -0.67 4.84 8.32
C ASP A 117 -1.77 4.79 7.26
N THR A 118 -2.73 3.89 7.46
CA THR A 118 -3.84 3.69 6.53
C THR A 118 -4.79 4.88 6.47
N SER A 119 -4.94 5.61 7.56
CA SER A 119 -5.84 6.77 7.56
C SER A 119 -5.35 7.84 6.59
N ARG A 120 -4.06 8.12 6.58
CA ARG A 120 -3.46 9.05 5.63
C ARG A 120 -3.52 8.52 4.21
N LEU A 121 -3.30 7.22 4.05
CA LEU A 121 -3.37 6.58 2.74
C LEU A 121 -4.77 6.70 2.14
N GLU A 122 -5.80 6.43 2.93
CA GLU A 122 -7.19 6.55 2.47
C GLU A 122 -7.53 7.97 2.08
N GLN A 123 -7.08 8.95 2.86
CA GLN A 123 -7.29 10.36 2.53
C GLN A 123 -6.59 10.74 1.24
N LEU A 124 -5.36 10.28 1.05
CA LEU A 124 -4.61 10.54 -0.18
C LEU A 124 -5.31 9.93 -1.39
N ILE A 125 -5.72 8.68 -1.29
CA ILE A 125 -6.44 8.00 -2.38
C ILE A 125 -7.70 8.77 -2.74
N LYS A 126 -8.45 9.21 -1.74
CA LYS A 126 -9.68 9.97 -1.95
C LYS A 126 -9.41 11.29 -2.68
N LYS A 127 -8.36 11.99 -2.29
CA LYS A 127 -7.98 13.25 -2.95
C LYS A 127 -7.56 13.02 -4.39
N ILE A 128 -6.80 11.97 -4.67
CA ILE A 128 -6.38 11.66 -6.04
C ILE A 128 -7.60 11.26 -6.89
N LYS A 129 -8.51 10.48 -6.35
CA LYS A 129 -9.76 10.13 -7.05
C LYS A 129 -10.59 11.36 -7.41
N GLY A 130 -10.48 12.42 -6.64
CA GLY A 130 -11.19 13.66 -6.90
C GLY A 130 -10.59 14.50 -8.03
N VAL A 131 -9.44 14.14 -8.57
CA VAL A 131 -8.85 14.88 -9.69
C VAL A 131 -9.63 14.57 -10.96
N LYS A 132 -10.01 15.61 -11.67
CA LYS A 132 -10.75 15.45 -12.92
C LYS A 132 -9.96 14.60 -13.91
N GLY A 133 -10.58 13.58 -14.45
CA GLY A 133 -9.95 12.68 -15.41
C GLY A 133 -9.40 11.41 -14.80
N VAL A 134 -9.22 11.35 -13.47
CA VAL A 134 -8.80 10.12 -12.81
C VAL A 134 -9.99 9.16 -12.77
N LYS A 135 -9.78 7.94 -13.27
CA LYS A 135 -10.81 6.90 -13.32
C LYS A 135 -10.67 5.88 -12.21
N GLN A 136 -9.44 5.56 -11.82
CA GLN A 136 -9.20 4.51 -10.85
C GLN A 136 -7.89 4.76 -10.11
N VAL A 137 -7.91 4.54 -8.81
CA VAL A 137 -6.72 4.54 -7.97
C VAL A 137 -6.73 3.24 -7.19
N THR A 138 -5.67 2.44 -7.34
CA THR A 138 -5.58 1.11 -6.73
C THR A 138 -4.26 0.99 -5.99
N ARG A 139 -4.33 0.48 -4.79
CA ARG A 139 -3.14 0.09 -4.04
C ARG A 139 -2.65 -1.24 -4.57
N ILE A 140 -1.38 -1.28 -4.96
CA ILE A 140 -0.77 -2.50 -5.49
C ILE A 140 -0.07 -3.26 -4.38
#